data_b79e3677ade1bd1af4c435b4b9cf2707
#
_entry.id   b79e3677ade1bd1af4c435b4b9cf2707
#
_cell.length_a   1.000
_cell.length_b   1.000
_cell.length_c   1.000
_cell.angle_alpha   90.00
_cell.angle_beta   90.00
_cell.angle_gamma   90.00
#
_symmetry.space_group_name_H-M   'P 1'
#
loop_
_entity.id
_entity.type
_entity.pdbx_description
1 polymer ?
#
loop_
_entity_poly.entity_id
_entity_poly.type
_entity_poly.pdbx_seq_one_letter_code
_entity_poly.pdbx_strand_id
1 'polypeptide(L)'
;MSLVVACPGRRPSINLAVGSTRYRGGRPISLNSLWEIGSNTKAFTGTMMLQLEAEGKLSIHDTLAKWLPQYPAWGQITIKQLLNMTSGIQDALSQPDFLRTYAAVPNQVFSGERLVSYVAGLPLETGWHYSNTNYVLAQMIIESVTHDSYAHQLRKRIAIPLGLHNLFISATRYPRSVTARLPAGYYYIGPEALPEMSSQFAMDQSRYPVAATASGGIVSSPGDLAKWSRALFTGRLLPPRQERELQSLVSTRTGKPIKTTTRADPGGFGLGVSQTTVPGLGKVWVYLGSTFGFRSLLTYVPRSDTAIAISANSLPEQDHLPRLGASIWPKVA
;
A
#
# COMPACT_ATOMS: atom_id res chain seq x y z
N MET A 1 -6.02 4.02 17.39
CA MET A 1 -5.89 2.74 16.69
C MET A 1 -7.26 2.17 16.40
N SER A 2 -7.45 1.61 15.22
CA SER A 2 -8.63 0.81 14.89
C SER A 2 -8.20 -0.56 14.37
N LEU A 3 -8.98 -1.58 14.72
CA LEU A 3 -8.76 -2.97 14.33
C LEU A 3 -10.07 -3.58 13.85
N VAL A 4 -10.00 -4.29 12.73
CA VAL A 4 -11.10 -5.12 12.23
C VAL A 4 -10.56 -6.51 11.92
N VAL A 5 -11.26 -7.54 12.41
CA VAL A 5 -11.06 -8.94 12.03
C VAL A 5 -12.33 -9.39 11.33
N ALA A 6 -12.22 -9.66 10.03
CA ALA A 6 -13.31 -10.18 9.21
C ALA A 6 -13.15 -11.70 9.05
N CYS A 7 -14.09 -12.46 9.62
CA CYS A 7 -14.13 -13.91 9.57
C CYS A 7 -15.16 -14.40 8.54
N PRO A 8 -15.03 -15.63 7.99
CA PRO A 8 -16.01 -16.22 7.09
C PRO A 8 -17.29 -16.64 7.82
N GLY A 9 -18.38 -16.71 7.05
CA GLY A 9 -19.65 -17.31 7.49
C GLY A 9 -20.32 -16.57 8.65
N ARG A 10 -20.81 -17.34 9.64
CA ARG A 10 -21.55 -16.81 10.81
C ARG A 10 -20.67 -16.34 11.96
N ARG A 11 -19.34 -16.44 11.85
CA ARG A 11 -18.45 -15.92 12.91
C ARG A 11 -18.54 -14.40 12.95
N PRO A 12 -18.77 -13.79 14.13
CA PRO A 12 -18.86 -12.33 14.23
C PRO A 12 -17.52 -11.69 13.90
N SER A 13 -17.56 -10.60 13.13
CA SER A 13 -16.39 -9.75 12.94
C SER A 13 -16.04 -9.05 14.25
N ILE A 14 -14.75 -8.97 14.57
CA ILE A 14 -14.27 -8.21 15.72
C ILE A 14 -13.96 -6.80 15.23
N ASN A 15 -14.57 -5.79 15.85
CA ASN A 15 -14.34 -4.40 15.55
C ASN A 15 -13.94 -3.67 16.83
N LEU A 16 -12.76 -3.06 16.84
CA LEU A 16 -12.24 -2.34 17.98
C LEU A 16 -11.69 -0.98 17.55
N ALA A 17 -12.02 0.06 18.32
CA ALA A 17 -11.46 1.39 18.16
C ALA A 17 -11.04 1.91 19.53
N VAL A 18 -9.79 2.35 19.69
CA VAL A 18 -9.21 2.83 20.94
C VAL A 18 -8.32 4.05 20.73
N GLY A 19 -8.26 4.93 21.73
CA GLY A 19 -7.46 6.15 21.73
C GLY A 19 -8.21 7.36 21.19
N SER A 20 -7.48 8.43 20.91
CA SER A 20 -8.03 9.72 20.49
C SER A 20 -7.47 10.17 19.14
N THR A 21 -8.20 11.08 18.49
CA THR A 21 -7.81 11.67 17.21
C THR A 21 -6.65 12.66 17.34
N ARG A 22 -6.34 13.12 18.55
CA ARG A 22 -5.20 14.01 18.87
C ARG A 22 -4.57 13.63 20.20
N TYR A 23 -3.27 13.77 20.30
CA TYR A 23 -2.53 13.61 21.56
C TYR A 23 -2.99 14.67 22.58
N ARG A 24 -3.21 14.24 23.84
CA ARG A 24 -3.71 15.09 24.94
C ARG A 24 -5.00 15.84 24.59
N GLY A 25 -5.90 15.20 23.82
CA GLY A 25 -7.19 15.82 23.45
C GLY A 25 -7.82 15.16 22.24
N GLY A 26 -8.73 15.87 21.58
CA GLY A 26 -9.43 15.35 20.40
C GLY A 26 -10.61 14.43 20.74
N ARG A 27 -11.28 13.96 19.67
CA ARG A 27 -12.41 13.04 19.79
C ARG A 27 -11.90 11.60 19.94
N PRO A 28 -12.67 10.70 20.55
CA PRO A 28 -12.37 9.27 20.51
C PRO A 28 -12.21 8.77 19.07
N ILE A 29 -11.28 7.87 18.83
CA ILE A 29 -11.20 7.10 17.59
C ILE A 29 -12.47 6.27 17.44
N SER A 30 -13.01 6.21 16.25
CA SER A 30 -14.19 5.41 15.93
C SER A 30 -13.92 4.44 14.78
N LEU A 31 -14.81 3.49 14.56
CA LEU A 31 -14.75 2.58 13.42
C LEU A 31 -14.92 3.31 12.06
N ASN A 32 -15.47 4.52 12.10
CA ASN A 32 -15.61 5.40 10.94
C ASN A 32 -14.38 6.29 10.71
N SER A 33 -13.37 6.23 11.58
CA SER A 33 -12.11 6.94 11.37
C SER A 33 -11.43 6.41 10.10
N LEU A 34 -10.80 7.33 9.36
CA LEU A 34 -10.04 7.03 8.16
C LEU A 34 -8.54 7.05 8.50
N TRP A 35 -7.80 6.31 7.71
CA TRP A 35 -6.36 6.11 7.95
C TRP A 35 -5.62 6.14 6.62
N GLU A 36 -4.46 6.75 6.61
CA GLU A 36 -3.51 6.56 5.54
C GLU A 36 -2.96 5.13 5.62
N ILE A 37 -3.15 4.38 4.55
CA ILE A 37 -2.78 2.96 4.55
C ILE A 37 -1.39 2.69 4.01
N GLY A 38 -0.70 3.75 3.55
CA GLY A 38 0.65 3.66 3.03
C GLY A 38 0.78 2.57 1.97
N SER A 39 1.84 1.81 2.06
CA SER A 39 2.20 0.79 1.07
C SER A 39 1.19 -0.33 0.86
N ASN A 40 0.13 -0.47 1.70
CA ASN A 40 -0.99 -1.32 1.36
C ASN A 40 -1.66 -0.92 0.03
N THR A 41 -1.48 0.33 -0.42
CA THR A 41 -1.91 0.85 -1.73
C THR A 41 -1.38 0.02 -2.90
N LYS A 42 -0.17 -0.53 -2.78
CA LYS A 42 0.50 -1.27 -3.86
C LYS A 42 -0.29 -2.49 -4.33
N ALA A 43 -0.95 -3.17 -3.42
CA ALA A 43 -1.77 -4.32 -3.78
C ALA A 43 -3.00 -3.94 -4.63
N PHE A 44 -3.58 -2.75 -4.41
CA PHE A 44 -4.64 -2.21 -5.26
C PHE A 44 -4.10 -1.91 -6.67
N THR A 45 -2.92 -1.31 -6.77
CA THR A 45 -2.26 -1.02 -8.05
C THR A 45 -1.98 -2.30 -8.83
N GLY A 46 -1.38 -3.32 -8.20
CA GLY A 46 -1.13 -4.62 -8.81
C GLY A 46 -2.42 -5.30 -9.29
N THR A 47 -3.47 -5.23 -8.49
CA THR A 47 -4.79 -5.77 -8.85
C THR A 47 -5.37 -5.09 -10.09
N MET A 48 -5.35 -3.75 -10.15
CA MET A 48 -5.86 -3.02 -11.32
C MET A 48 -5.05 -3.32 -12.57
N MET A 49 -3.73 -3.45 -12.45
CA MET A 49 -2.86 -3.83 -13.57
C MET A 49 -3.23 -5.21 -14.12
N LEU A 50 -3.48 -6.18 -13.25
CA LEU A 50 -3.90 -7.53 -13.63
C LEU A 50 -5.33 -7.59 -14.18
N GLN A 51 -6.22 -6.70 -13.74
CA GLN A 51 -7.55 -6.56 -14.37
C GLN A 51 -7.43 -6.02 -15.79
N LEU A 52 -6.54 -5.06 -16.05
CA LEU A 52 -6.27 -4.56 -17.39
C LEU A 52 -5.64 -5.63 -18.29
N GLU A 53 -4.79 -6.49 -17.74
CA GLU A 53 -4.27 -7.66 -18.45
C GLU A 53 -5.39 -8.66 -18.78
N ALA A 54 -6.28 -8.96 -17.84
CA ALA A 54 -7.42 -9.85 -18.07
C ALA A 54 -8.36 -9.32 -19.16
N GLU A 55 -8.45 -8.01 -19.31
CA GLU A 55 -9.19 -7.34 -20.39
C GLU A 55 -8.43 -7.30 -21.72
N GLY A 56 -7.21 -7.83 -21.80
CA GLY A 56 -6.36 -7.80 -22.99
C GLY A 56 -5.83 -6.41 -23.38
N LYS A 57 -5.88 -5.43 -22.46
CA LYS A 57 -5.43 -4.05 -22.71
C LYS A 57 -3.92 -3.89 -22.60
N LEU A 58 -3.27 -4.73 -21.83
CA LEU A 58 -1.82 -4.81 -21.66
C LEU A 58 -1.42 -6.25 -21.32
N SER A 59 -0.12 -6.52 -21.29
CA SER A 59 0.46 -7.70 -20.66
C SER A 59 1.45 -7.28 -19.57
N ILE A 60 1.50 -8.00 -18.44
CA ILE A 60 2.55 -7.75 -17.42
C ILE A 60 3.96 -8.02 -17.97
N HIS A 61 4.09 -8.68 -19.12
CA HIS A 61 5.34 -8.87 -19.84
C HIS A 61 5.66 -7.74 -20.84
N ASP A 62 4.74 -6.80 -21.04
CA ASP A 62 5.04 -5.59 -21.80
C ASP A 62 6.16 -4.80 -21.13
N THR A 63 7.02 -4.21 -21.94
CA THR A 63 8.14 -3.39 -21.47
C THR A 63 7.74 -1.93 -21.30
N LEU A 64 8.51 -1.20 -20.52
CA LEU A 64 8.30 0.25 -20.34
C LEU A 64 8.37 1.02 -21.64
N ALA A 65 9.21 0.62 -22.61
CA ALA A 65 9.29 1.27 -23.92
C ALA A 65 7.95 1.34 -24.65
N LYS A 66 7.07 0.37 -24.43
CA LYS A 66 5.72 0.34 -25.04
C LYS A 66 4.79 1.41 -24.48
N TRP A 67 4.84 1.66 -23.19
CA TRP A 67 3.85 2.47 -22.49
C TRP A 67 4.37 3.83 -22.04
N LEU A 68 5.69 3.90 -21.75
CA LEU A 68 6.37 5.09 -21.25
C LEU A 68 7.69 5.31 -22.02
N PRO A 69 7.63 5.55 -23.34
CA PRO A 69 8.80 5.68 -24.21
C PRO A 69 9.73 6.85 -23.82
N GLN A 70 9.24 7.80 -23.02
CA GLN A 70 10.03 8.91 -22.50
C GLN A 70 11.12 8.47 -21.49
N TYR A 71 11.15 7.21 -21.05
CA TYR A 71 12.18 6.63 -20.18
C TYR A 71 13.00 5.55 -20.90
N PRO A 72 13.77 5.89 -21.95
CA PRO A 72 14.46 4.92 -22.80
C PRO A 72 15.51 4.08 -22.06
N ALA A 73 16.15 4.64 -21.01
CA ALA A 73 17.12 3.91 -20.20
C ALA A 73 16.52 2.70 -19.46
N TRP A 74 15.21 2.70 -19.24
CA TRP A 74 14.47 1.62 -18.59
C TRP A 74 13.59 0.84 -19.57
N GLY A 75 13.75 1.08 -20.88
CA GLY A 75 12.87 0.59 -21.93
C GLY A 75 12.67 -0.93 -21.94
N GLN A 76 13.63 -1.71 -21.47
CA GLN A 76 13.56 -3.17 -21.42
C GLN A 76 12.94 -3.72 -20.12
N ILE A 77 12.71 -2.89 -19.13
CA ILE A 77 12.10 -3.30 -17.87
C ILE A 77 10.62 -3.62 -18.11
N THR A 78 10.15 -4.76 -17.61
CA THR A 78 8.77 -5.20 -17.77
C THR A 78 7.88 -4.67 -16.64
N ILE A 79 6.56 -4.59 -16.90
CA ILE A 79 5.56 -4.29 -15.87
C ILE A 79 5.67 -5.27 -14.70
N LYS A 80 5.90 -6.56 -14.97
CA LYS A 80 6.09 -7.57 -13.92
C LYS A 80 7.26 -7.23 -13.00
N GLN A 81 8.38 -6.77 -13.54
CA GLN A 81 9.54 -6.36 -12.75
C GLN A 81 9.28 -5.11 -11.90
N LEU A 82 8.46 -4.18 -12.37
CA LEU A 82 7.99 -3.07 -11.54
C LEU A 82 7.18 -3.59 -10.36
N LEU A 83 6.16 -4.41 -10.62
CA LEU A 83 5.21 -4.84 -9.60
C LEU A 83 5.82 -5.75 -8.54
N ASN A 84 6.83 -6.57 -8.89
CA ASN A 84 7.50 -7.49 -7.95
C ASN A 84 8.81 -6.94 -7.38
N MET A 85 9.15 -5.67 -7.63
CA MET A 85 10.33 -4.99 -7.08
C MET A 85 11.69 -5.55 -7.57
N THR A 86 11.73 -6.09 -8.80
CA THR A 86 12.99 -6.57 -9.43
C THR A 86 13.42 -5.72 -10.62
N SER A 87 12.89 -4.52 -10.77
CA SER A 87 13.25 -3.59 -11.84
C SER A 87 14.64 -3.00 -11.72
N GLY A 88 15.15 -2.91 -10.49
CA GLY A 88 16.39 -2.20 -10.16
C GLY A 88 16.24 -0.68 -10.11
N ILE A 89 15.08 -0.11 -10.45
CA ILE A 89 14.85 1.35 -10.38
C ILE A 89 14.86 1.81 -8.93
N GLN A 90 15.71 2.79 -8.61
CA GLN A 90 15.86 3.30 -7.25
C GLN A 90 14.60 4.01 -6.76
N ASP A 91 14.46 4.10 -5.44
CA ASP A 91 13.28 4.72 -4.80
C ASP A 91 13.41 6.25 -4.76
N ALA A 92 12.56 6.94 -5.50
CA ALA A 92 12.49 8.40 -5.54
C ALA A 92 12.14 9.01 -4.18
N LEU A 93 11.29 8.35 -3.39
CA LEU A 93 10.86 8.88 -2.08
C LEU A 93 11.95 8.77 -1.00
N SER A 94 13.01 8.01 -1.26
CA SER A 94 14.18 7.88 -0.39
C SER A 94 15.35 8.78 -0.80
N GLN A 95 15.24 9.50 -1.94
CA GLN A 95 16.33 10.34 -2.42
C GLN A 95 16.48 11.59 -1.55
N PRO A 96 17.71 12.00 -1.19
CA PRO A 96 17.95 13.19 -0.38
C PRO A 96 17.34 14.46 -0.97
N ASP A 97 17.36 14.61 -2.30
CA ASP A 97 16.79 15.77 -3.01
C ASP A 97 15.28 15.82 -2.90
N PHE A 98 14.60 14.66 -3.02
CA PHE A 98 13.18 14.58 -2.76
C PHE A 98 12.85 14.96 -1.31
N LEU A 99 13.57 14.37 -0.35
CA LEU A 99 13.32 14.62 1.08
C LEU A 99 13.53 16.11 1.44
N ARG A 100 14.57 16.75 0.90
CA ARG A 100 14.79 18.19 1.06
C ARG A 100 13.65 19.03 0.46
N THR A 101 13.24 18.69 -0.76
CA THR A 101 12.13 19.39 -1.44
C THR A 101 10.83 19.22 -0.68
N TYR A 102 10.55 18.00 -0.23
CA TYR A 102 9.33 17.68 0.52
C TYR A 102 9.29 18.40 1.87
N ALA A 103 10.41 18.47 2.58
CA ALA A 103 10.51 19.22 3.85
C ALA A 103 10.35 20.73 3.66
N ALA A 104 10.90 21.28 2.57
CA ALA A 104 10.80 22.71 2.27
C ALA A 104 9.39 23.13 1.79
N VAL A 105 8.70 22.28 1.04
CA VAL A 105 7.39 22.57 0.45
C VAL A 105 6.45 21.36 0.61
N PRO A 106 6.06 21.02 1.82
CA PRO A 106 5.31 19.79 2.09
C PRO A 106 3.91 19.75 1.46
N ASN A 107 3.35 20.91 1.11
CA ASN A 107 2.05 21.02 0.44
C ASN A 107 2.15 20.98 -1.09
N GLN A 108 3.35 20.75 -1.65
CA GLN A 108 3.52 20.64 -3.09
C GLN A 108 2.87 19.36 -3.61
N VAL A 109 2.17 19.49 -4.74
CA VAL A 109 1.71 18.34 -5.52
C VAL A 109 2.87 17.83 -6.38
N PHE A 110 3.16 16.55 -6.29
CA PHE A 110 4.17 15.91 -7.14
C PHE A 110 3.47 15.10 -8.23
N SER A 111 3.77 15.43 -9.49
CA SER A 111 3.36 14.57 -10.60
C SER A 111 4.22 13.29 -10.64
N GLY A 112 3.76 12.27 -11.37
CA GLY A 112 4.54 11.06 -11.58
C GLY A 112 5.91 11.36 -12.21
N GLU A 113 5.95 12.21 -13.24
CA GLU A 113 7.17 12.64 -13.91
C GLU A 113 8.13 13.34 -12.95
N ARG A 114 7.61 14.21 -12.09
CA ARG A 114 8.43 14.90 -11.09
C ARG A 114 9.04 13.93 -10.09
N LEU A 115 8.28 12.94 -9.63
CA LEU A 115 8.81 11.90 -8.73
C LEU A 115 9.89 11.07 -9.44
N VAL A 116 9.63 10.61 -10.64
CA VAL A 116 10.58 9.84 -11.46
C VAL A 116 11.87 10.62 -11.71
N SER A 117 11.80 11.96 -11.89
CA SER A 117 12.98 12.80 -12.17
C SER A 117 14.04 12.75 -11.07
N TYR A 118 13.70 12.41 -9.83
CA TYR A 118 14.68 12.26 -8.74
C TYR A 118 15.60 11.05 -8.87
N VAL A 119 15.23 10.07 -9.72
CA VAL A 119 16.01 8.84 -9.93
C VAL A 119 16.37 8.60 -11.39
N ALA A 120 15.88 9.46 -12.30
CA ALA A 120 16.24 9.39 -13.71
C ALA A 120 17.76 9.55 -13.87
N GLY A 121 18.40 8.59 -14.56
CA GLY A 121 19.86 8.57 -14.77
C GLY A 121 20.66 7.91 -13.64
N LEU A 122 20.04 7.52 -12.53
CA LEU A 122 20.73 6.71 -11.51
C LEU A 122 20.91 5.26 -12.00
N PRO A 123 22.01 4.58 -11.58
CA PRO A 123 22.24 3.19 -11.94
C PRO A 123 21.14 2.28 -11.38
N LEU A 124 20.84 1.22 -12.13
CA LEU A 124 19.92 0.18 -11.68
C LEU A 124 20.58 -0.70 -10.61
N GLU A 125 19.81 -1.05 -9.60
CA GLU A 125 20.17 -1.99 -8.56
C GLU A 125 19.89 -3.44 -9.01
N THR A 126 20.62 -4.42 -8.46
CA THR A 126 20.45 -5.83 -8.82
C THR A 126 19.73 -6.59 -7.71
N GLY A 127 18.84 -7.52 -8.10
CA GLY A 127 18.10 -8.33 -7.15
C GLY A 127 16.74 -7.73 -6.80
N TRP A 128 16.33 -7.89 -5.56
CA TRP A 128 15.09 -7.33 -5.04
C TRP A 128 15.37 -6.07 -4.24
N HIS A 129 14.80 -4.95 -4.71
CA HIS A 129 14.93 -3.65 -4.04
C HIS A 129 13.57 -2.98 -3.96
N TYR A 130 13.17 -2.63 -2.75
CA TYR A 130 11.91 -1.92 -2.54
C TYR A 130 11.98 -0.51 -3.14
N SER A 131 11.07 -0.20 -4.06
CA SER A 131 11.03 1.09 -4.73
C SER A 131 9.59 1.58 -4.96
N ASN A 132 9.27 2.73 -4.40
CA ASN A 132 8.01 3.41 -4.65
C ASN A 132 7.90 3.90 -6.09
N THR A 133 9.03 4.21 -6.74
CA THR A 133 9.09 4.63 -8.15
C THR A 133 8.43 3.61 -9.07
N ASN A 134 8.59 2.32 -8.80
CA ASN A 134 7.95 1.27 -9.58
C ASN A 134 6.42 1.44 -9.65
N TYR A 135 5.80 1.84 -8.56
CA TYR A 135 4.36 2.01 -8.46
C TYR A 135 3.88 3.38 -8.96
N VAL A 136 4.75 4.39 -8.95
CA VAL A 136 4.53 5.64 -9.69
C VAL A 136 4.48 5.37 -11.19
N LEU A 137 5.44 4.61 -11.72
CA LEU A 137 5.44 4.18 -13.12
C LEU A 137 4.22 3.30 -13.46
N ALA A 138 3.83 2.39 -12.56
CA ALA A 138 2.63 1.58 -12.74
C ALA A 138 1.36 2.44 -12.80
N GLN A 139 1.24 3.52 -12.00
CA GLN A 139 0.16 4.49 -12.14
C GLN A 139 0.15 5.11 -13.53
N MET A 140 1.30 5.62 -13.99
CA MET A 140 1.41 6.26 -15.30
C MET A 140 1.02 5.31 -16.44
N ILE A 141 1.36 4.01 -16.32
CA ILE A 141 0.92 2.99 -17.28
C ILE A 141 -0.59 2.79 -17.21
N ILE A 142 -1.19 2.67 -16.01
CA ILE A 142 -2.66 2.55 -15.88
C ILE A 142 -3.36 3.72 -16.54
N GLU A 143 -2.89 4.95 -16.29
CA GLU A 143 -3.47 6.17 -16.86
C GLU A 143 -3.27 6.24 -18.37
N SER A 144 -2.11 5.84 -18.89
CA SER A 144 -1.82 5.74 -20.32
C SER A 144 -2.73 4.73 -21.04
N VAL A 145 -2.90 3.52 -20.47
CA VAL A 145 -3.71 2.43 -21.06
C VAL A 145 -5.20 2.75 -21.03
N THR A 146 -5.65 3.44 -19.99
CA THR A 146 -7.09 3.69 -19.78
C THR A 146 -7.55 5.05 -20.25
N HIS A 147 -6.63 5.97 -20.53
CA HIS A 147 -6.89 7.40 -20.79
C HIS A 147 -7.76 8.02 -19.68
N ASP A 148 -7.55 7.58 -18.43
CA ASP A 148 -8.36 7.96 -17.28
C ASP A 148 -7.52 7.98 -16.00
N SER A 149 -7.93 8.77 -15.02
CA SER A 149 -7.18 8.94 -13.79
C SER A 149 -7.12 7.64 -12.96
N TYR A 150 -6.01 7.43 -12.28
CA TYR A 150 -5.84 6.33 -11.33
C TYR A 150 -6.97 6.28 -10.27
N ALA A 151 -7.38 7.45 -9.77
CA ALA A 151 -8.44 7.56 -8.77
C ALA A 151 -9.79 7.06 -9.31
N HIS A 152 -10.13 7.40 -10.56
CA HIS A 152 -11.35 6.91 -11.18
C HIS A 152 -11.28 5.41 -11.48
N GLN A 153 -10.13 4.91 -11.94
CA GLN A 153 -9.91 3.47 -12.17
C GLN A 153 -10.01 2.67 -10.85
N LEU A 154 -9.44 3.16 -9.75
CA LEU A 154 -9.58 2.54 -8.43
C LEU A 154 -11.05 2.45 -7.99
N ARG A 155 -11.78 3.55 -8.16
CA ARG A 155 -13.21 3.60 -7.82
C ARG A 155 -14.03 2.64 -8.67
N LYS A 156 -13.85 2.68 -9.99
CA LYS A 156 -14.60 1.87 -10.98
C LYS A 156 -14.34 0.38 -10.84
N ARG A 157 -13.07 0.01 -10.65
CA ARG A 157 -12.62 -1.38 -10.71
C ARG A 157 -12.65 -2.11 -9.38
N ILE A 158 -12.54 -1.37 -8.27
CA ILE A 158 -12.41 -1.97 -6.94
C ILE A 158 -13.48 -1.44 -5.99
N ALA A 159 -13.57 -0.12 -5.79
CA ALA A 159 -14.45 0.42 -4.76
C ALA A 159 -15.93 0.13 -5.02
N ILE A 160 -16.43 0.42 -6.21
CA ILE A 160 -17.83 0.19 -6.58
C ILE A 160 -18.18 -1.31 -6.57
N PRO A 161 -17.45 -2.20 -7.25
CA PRO A 161 -17.79 -3.62 -7.29
C PRO A 161 -17.81 -4.30 -5.93
N LEU A 162 -16.98 -3.84 -5.00
CA LEU A 162 -16.93 -4.37 -3.64
C LEU A 162 -17.78 -3.60 -2.64
N GLY A 163 -18.41 -2.47 -3.03
CA GLY A 163 -19.13 -1.60 -2.12
C GLY A 163 -18.24 -1.07 -0.99
N LEU A 164 -17.03 -0.58 -1.33
CA LEU A 164 -16.12 0.06 -0.40
C LEU A 164 -16.42 1.55 -0.38
N HIS A 165 -17.04 2.02 0.68
CA HIS A 165 -17.48 3.41 0.81
C HIS A 165 -16.42 4.32 1.44
N ASN A 166 -15.38 3.73 2.01
CA ASN A 166 -14.29 4.41 2.70
C ASN A 166 -12.94 4.10 2.06
N LEU A 167 -12.88 4.17 0.74
CA LEU A 167 -11.66 4.00 -0.05
C LEU A 167 -11.47 5.25 -0.92
N PHE A 168 -10.42 6.01 -0.64
CA PHE A 168 -10.16 7.30 -1.29
C PHE A 168 -8.72 7.39 -1.74
N ILE A 169 -8.52 8.02 -2.89
CA ILE A 169 -7.24 8.54 -3.33
C ILE A 169 -7.46 9.85 -4.09
N SER A 170 -6.52 10.77 -4.01
CA SER A 170 -6.58 12.04 -4.72
C SER A 170 -5.21 12.42 -5.24
N ALA A 171 -5.15 12.92 -6.45
CA ALA A 171 -3.93 13.47 -7.04
C ALA A 171 -3.59 14.87 -6.52
N THR A 172 -4.52 15.57 -5.90
CA THR A 172 -4.33 16.97 -5.50
C THR A 172 -4.73 17.23 -4.05
N ARG A 173 -5.97 16.97 -3.68
CA ARG A 173 -6.52 17.32 -2.37
C ARG A 173 -7.65 16.39 -1.97
N TYR A 174 -7.67 15.96 -0.71
CA TYR A 174 -8.80 15.23 -0.15
C TYR A 174 -9.92 16.22 0.26
N PRO A 175 -11.20 15.86 0.01
CA PRO A 175 -12.31 16.69 0.46
C PRO A 175 -12.44 16.68 2.00
N ARG A 176 -13.10 17.70 2.54
CA ARG A 176 -13.29 17.83 3.99
C ARG A 176 -14.01 16.63 4.61
N SER A 177 -14.89 15.97 3.88
CA SER A 177 -15.55 14.74 4.31
C SER A 177 -14.57 13.59 4.61
N VAL A 178 -13.40 13.57 3.97
CA VAL A 178 -12.31 12.63 4.23
C VAL A 178 -11.41 13.15 5.36
N THR A 179 -10.90 14.37 5.22
CA THR A 179 -9.90 14.92 6.17
C THR A 179 -10.45 15.12 7.58
N ALA A 180 -11.74 15.44 7.73
CA ALA A 180 -12.38 15.54 9.04
C ALA A 180 -12.48 14.19 9.80
N ARG A 181 -12.25 13.07 9.11
CA ARG A 181 -12.27 11.71 9.67
C ARG A 181 -10.87 11.13 9.89
N LEU A 182 -9.83 11.80 9.39
CA LEU A 182 -8.45 11.44 9.66
C LEU A 182 -8.05 11.91 11.08
N PRO A 183 -7.47 11.07 11.93
CA PRO A 183 -6.79 11.53 13.13
C PRO A 183 -5.49 12.26 12.76
N ALA A 184 -4.93 13.02 13.67
CA ALA A 184 -3.59 13.55 13.53
C ALA A 184 -2.58 12.40 13.55
N GLY A 185 -1.59 12.46 12.67
CA GLY A 185 -0.50 11.48 12.61
C GLY A 185 0.67 11.92 13.50
N TYR A 186 1.24 10.97 14.23
CA TYR A 186 2.35 11.20 15.14
C TYR A 186 3.53 10.30 14.83
N TYR A 187 4.73 10.85 14.99
CA TYR A 187 5.91 10.05 14.82
C TYR A 187 6.90 10.30 15.96
N TYR A 188 7.58 9.25 16.39
CA TYR A 188 8.47 9.29 17.53
C TYR A 188 9.85 9.81 17.13
N ILE A 189 10.31 10.87 17.77
CA ILE A 189 11.64 11.46 17.57
C ILE A 189 12.49 11.47 18.84
N GLY A 190 12.02 10.84 19.92
CA GLY A 190 12.72 10.78 21.22
C GLY A 190 11.76 10.49 22.37
N PRO A 191 12.30 10.21 23.58
CA PRO A 191 11.48 9.76 24.72
C PRO A 191 10.41 10.74 25.19
N GLU A 192 10.55 12.02 24.87
CA GLU A 192 9.65 13.07 25.37
C GLU A 192 8.78 13.71 24.29
N ALA A 193 8.96 13.36 23.01
CA ALA A 193 8.30 14.06 21.94
C ALA A 193 7.54 13.11 20.99
N LEU A 194 6.24 13.35 20.84
CA LEU A 194 5.39 12.81 19.79
C LEU A 194 4.82 13.98 18.96
N PRO A 195 5.63 14.65 18.13
CA PRO A 195 5.13 15.77 17.36
C PRO A 195 4.07 15.31 16.38
N GLU A 196 3.01 16.08 16.26
CA GLU A 196 2.06 15.94 15.18
C GLU A 196 2.75 16.31 13.88
N MET A 197 2.80 15.37 12.92
CA MET A 197 3.53 15.56 11.66
C MET A 197 3.00 16.74 10.84
N SER A 198 1.67 16.89 10.83
CA SER A 198 1.03 18.01 10.12
C SER A 198 1.43 19.39 10.66
N SER A 199 1.63 19.51 11.99
CA SER A 199 2.09 20.75 12.59
C SER A 199 3.59 20.93 12.45
N GLN A 200 4.39 19.88 12.55
CA GLN A 200 5.85 19.95 12.42
C GLN A 200 6.30 20.42 11.04
N PHE A 201 5.62 19.96 9.98
CA PHE A 201 5.95 20.33 8.59
C PHE A 201 4.98 21.34 7.99
N ALA A 202 4.10 21.96 8.79
CA ALA A 202 3.05 22.86 8.30
C ALA A 202 2.22 22.25 7.14
N MET A 203 1.98 20.92 7.19
CA MET A 203 1.29 20.21 6.13
C MET A 203 -0.22 20.40 6.21
N ASP A 204 -0.83 20.68 5.06
CA ASP A 204 -2.27 20.54 4.89
C ASP A 204 -2.63 19.04 4.87
N GLN A 205 -3.30 18.55 5.92
CA GLN A 205 -3.73 17.14 6.02
C GLN A 205 -4.54 16.68 4.79
N SER A 206 -5.18 17.60 4.06
CA SER A 206 -5.92 17.26 2.84
C SER A 206 -5.02 16.85 1.67
N ARG A 207 -3.71 17.07 1.75
CA ARG A 207 -2.73 16.77 0.69
C ARG A 207 -1.71 15.72 1.08
N TYR A 208 -1.75 15.28 2.32
CA TYR A 208 -0.70 14.47 2.92
C TYR A 208 -0.32 13.19 2.13
N PRO A 209 -1.22 12.31 1.72
CA PRO A 209 -0.82 11.10 1.00
C PRO A 209 -0.57 11.32 -0.50
N VAL A 210 -0.73 12.53 -1.03
CA VAL A 210 -0.64 12.82 -2.47
C VAL A 210 0.74 12.53 -3.05
N ALA A 211 1.82 12.81 -2.30
CA ALA A 211 3.17 12.53 -2.76
C ALA A 211 3.45 11.03 -2.97
N ALA A 212 2.74 10.15 -2.25
CA ALA A 212 2.93 8.71 -2.35
C ALA A 212 2.15 8.07 -3.51
N THR A 213 1.16 8.76 -4.10
CA THR A 213 0.36 8.33 -5.26
C THR A 213 -0.08 6.86 -5.20
N ALA A 214 0.04 6.09 -6.28
CA ALA A 214 -0.29 4.67 -6.35
C ALA A 214 0.68 3.76 -5.56
N SER A 215 1.75 4.31 -4.99
CA SER A 215 2.66 3.57 -4.11
C SER A 215 2.21 3.55 -2.65
N GLY A 216 1.42 4.55 -2.20
CA GLY A 216 1.08 4.69 -0.78
C GLY A 216 -0.03 5.69 -0.46
N GLY A 217 -0.68 6.28 -1.46
CA GLY A 217 -1.59 7.43 -1.29
C GLY A 217 -3.04 7.10 -0.92
N ILE A 218 -3.42 5.85 -0.75
CA ILE A 218 -4.81 5.51 -0.40
C ILE A 218 -5.10 5.84 1.07
N VAL A 219 -6.28 6.40 1.29
CA VAL A 219 -6.92 6.58 2.60
C VAL A 219 -8.10 5.62 2.69
N SER A 220 -8.20 4.85 3.77
CA SER A 220 -9.29 3.88 3.95
C SER A 220 -9.67 3.65 5.41
N SER A 221 -10.80 2.97 5.63
CA SER A 221 -11.16 2.40 6.92
C SER A 221 -10.63 0.96 7.06
N PRO A 222 -10.31 0.48 8.28
CA PRO A 222 -9.93 -0.91 8.47
C PRO A 222 -11.00 -1.91 8.03
N GLY A 223 -12.28 -1.54 8.13
CA GLY A 223 -13.39 -2.37 7.66
C GLY A 223 -13.36 -2.61 6.15
N ASP A 224 -13.18 -1.55 5.37
CA ASP A 224 -13.08 -1.67 3.92
C ASP A 224 -11.79 -2.39 3.49
N LEU A 225 -10.68 -2.18 4.23
CA LEU A 225 -9.43 -2.92 3.99
C LEU A 225 -9.58 -4.43 4.22
N ALA A 226 -10.21 -4.82 5.33
CA ALA A 226 -10.45 -6.24 5.62
C ALA A 226 -11.37 -6.88 4.57
N LYS A 227 -12.44 -6.18 4.17
CA LYS A 227 -13.35 -6.62 3.11
C LYS A 227 -12.64 -6.78 1.78
N TRP A 228 -11.80 -5.80 1.42
CA TRP A 228 -11.02 -5.84 0.19
C TRP A 228 -9.99 -6.96 0.19
N SER A 229 -9.22 -7.10 1.27
CA SER A 229 -8.20 -8.16 1.39
C SER A 229 -8.80 -9.55 1.20
N ARG A 230 -9.92 -9.81 1.85
CA ARG A 230 -10.62 -11.08 1.69
C ARG A 230 -11.12 -11.27 0.26
N ALA A 231 -11.69 -10.24 -0.37
CA ALA A 231 -12.14 -10.31 -1.77
C ALA A 231 -10.99 -10.60 -2.74
N LEU A 232 -9.80 -10.03 -2.50
CA LEU A 232 -8.61 -10.25 -3.32
C LEU A 232 -8.19 -11.72 -3.30
N PHE A 233 -8.07 -12.33 -2.13
CA PHE A 233 -7.53 -13.68 -1.97
C PHE A 233 -8.59 -14.80 -2.05
N THR A 234 -9.86 -14.45 -2.29
CA THR A 234 -10.95 -15.42 -2.54
C THR A 234 -11.45 -15.38 -3.98
N GLY A 235 -10.67 -14.85 -4.93
CA GLY A 235 -10.96 -14.92 -6.37
C GLY A 235 -12.10 -14.00 -6.83
N ARG A 236 -12.48 -12.97 -6.06
CA ARG A 236 -13.60 -12.09 -6.43
C ARG A 236 -13.20 -10.93 -7.36
N LEU A 237 -11.91 -10.67 -7.49
CA LEU A 237 -11.39 -9.50 -8.21
C LEU A 237 -10.64 -9.86 -9.48
N LEU A 238 -10.06 -11.04 -9.55
CA LEU A 238 -9.20 -11.48 -10.63
C LEU A 238 -9.64 -12.85 -11.14
N PRO A 239 -9.56 -13.09 -12.47
CA PRO A 239 -9.66 -14.45 -13.01
C PRO A 239 -8.54 -15.35 -12.47
N PRO A 240 -8.70 -16.69 -12.48
CA PRO A 240 -7.73 -17.61 -11.88
C PRO A 240 -6.29 -17.49 -12.42
N ARG A 241 -6.11 -17.09 -13.68
CA ARG A 241 -4.77 -16.84 -14.25
C ARG A 241 -4.11 -15.66 -13.58
N GLN A 242 -4.80 -14.52 -13.52
CA GLN A 242 -4.28 -13.28 -12.95
C GLN A 242 -4.11 -13.40 -11.43
N GLU A 243 -4.94 -14.19 -10.77
CA GLU A 243 -4.75 -14.49 -9.34
C GLU A 243 -3.43 -15.25 -9.10
N ARG A 244 -3.11 -16.24 -9.93
CA ARG A 244 -1.80 -16.93 -9.87
C ARG A 244 -0.63 -15.98 -10.16
N GLU A 245 -0.79 -15.06 -11.12
CA GLU A 245 0.24 -14.05 -11.40
C GLU A 245 0.44 -13.08 -10.22
N LEU A 246 -0.64 -12.59 -9.59
CA LEU A 246 -0.58 -11.78 -8.38
C LEU A 246 0.27 -12.46 -7.30
N GLN A 247 0.09 -13.76 -7.13
CA GLN A 247 0.71 -14.58 -6.11
C GLN A 247 2.05 -15.19 -6.55
N SER A 248 2.56 -14.86 -7.75
CA SER A 248 3.87 -15.33 -8.22
C SER A 248 4.99 -14.61 -7.45
N LEU A 249 5.66 -15.35 -6.56
CA LEU A 249 6.61 -14.77 -5.61
C LEU A 249 8.03 -14.71 -6.15
N VAL A 250 8.73 -13.66 -5.76
CA VAL A 250 10.20 -13.60 -5.70
C VAL A 250 10.65 -13.52 -4.24
N SER A 251 11.81 -14.07 -3.94
CA SER A 251 12.46 -13.92 -2.62
C SER A 251 12.90 -12.48 -2.41
N THR A 252 12.50 -11.87 -1.30
CA THR A 252 12.95 -10.51 -0.95
C THR A 252 14.45 -10.44 -0.61
N ARG A 253 15.08 -11.58 -0.42
CA ARG A 253 16.53 -11.69 -0.17
C ARG A 253 17.36 -11.77 -1.45
N THR A 254 16.83 -12.42 -2.49
CA THR A 254 17.62 -12.74 -3.70
C THR A 254 17.05 -12.19 -5.00
N GLY A 255 15.78 -11.73 -5.01
CA GLY A 255 15.05 -11.35 -6.22
C GLY A 255 14.66 -12.53 -7.13
N LYS A 256 15.08 -13.76 -6.79
CA LYS A 256 14.79 -14.94 -7.62
C LYS A 256 13.39 -15.49 -7.37
N PRO A 257 12.73 -16.07 -8.38
CA PRO A 257 11.44 -16.71 -8.22
C PRO A 257 11.47 -17.82 -7.15
N ILE A 258 10.43 -17.85 -6.32
CA ILE A 258 10.21 -18.90 -5.31
C ILE A 258 8.77 -19.39 -5.38
N LYS A 259 8.55 -20.67 -5.10
CA LYS A 259 7.19 -21.22 -5.02
C LYS A 259 6.41 -20.69 -3.82
N THR A 260 7.11 -20.46 -2.72
CA THR A 260 6.50 -20.11 -1.43
C THR A 260 7.58 -19.71 -0.44
N THR A 261 7.20 -18.95 0.58
CA THR A 261 8.08 -18.66 1.72
C THR A 261 8.32 -19.89 2.59
N THR A 262 9.46 -19.92 3.28
CA THR A 262 9.90 -20.95 4.21
C THR A 262 10.51 -20.31 5.46
N ARG A 263 10.88 -21.10 6.48
CA ARG A 263 11.63 -20.57 7.62
C ARG A 263 13.02 -20.04 7.22
N ALA A 264 13.66 -20.64 6.22
CA ALA A 264 14.98 -20.22 5.73
C ALA A 264 14.90 -19.00 4.80
N ASP A 265 13.78 -18.81 4.12
CA ASP A 265 13.50 -17.67 3.24
C ASP A 265 12.07 -17.17 3.52
N PRO A 266 11.90 -16.39 4.61
CA PRO A 266 10.57 -16.05 5.13
C PRO A 266 9.88 -14.92 4.37
N GLY A 267 10.57 -14.17 3.51
CA GLY A 267 10.04 -13.02 2.77
C GLY A 267 9.81 -13.34 1.30
N GLY A 268 8.56 -13.31 0.86
CA GLY A 268 8.18 -13.42 -0.55
C GLY A 268 7.36 -12.22 -1.01
N PHE A 269 7.63 -11.71 -2.20
CA PHE A 269 6.93 -10.59 -2.79
C PHE A 269 6.35 -10.96 -4.15
N GLY A 270 5.03 -10.82 -4.30
CA GLY A 270 4.30 -11.00 -5.56
C GLY A 270 4.08 -9.68 -6.29
N LEU A 271 2.99 -9.57 -7.05
CA LEU A 271 2.69 -8.36 -7.80
C LEU A 271 1.92 -7.34 -6.93
N GLY A 272 2.60 -6.75 -5.95
CA GLY A 272 2.03 -5.81 -5.00
C GLY A 272 1.52 -6.45 -3.71
N VAL A 273 1.74 -7.73 -3.50
CA VAL A 273 1.37 -8.47 -2.30
C VAL A 273 2.58 -9.16 -1.69
N SER A 274 2.59 -9.32 -0.38
CA SER A 274 3.70 -9.95 0.33
C SER A 274 3.22 -11.20 1.08
N GLN A 275 4.01 -12.26 1.03
CA GLN A 275 3.77 -13.50 1.77
C GLN A 275 4.87 -13.74 2.80
N THR A 276 4.50 -14.21 3.98
CA THR A 276 5.45 -14.71 4.97
C THR A 276 4.96 -16.02 5.58
N THR A 277 5.90 -16.78 6.14
CA THR A 277 5.58 -17.99 6.90
C THR A 277 5.66 -17.69 8.39
N VAL A 278 4.53 -17.83 9.09
CA VAL A 278 4.42 -17.58 10.53
C VAL A 278 4.34 -18.92 11.26
N PRO A 279 5.17 -19.16 12.30
CA PRO A 279 5.09 -20.37 13.12
C PRO A 279 3.68 -20.53 13.70
N GLY A 280 3.13 -21.73 13.59
CA GLY A 280 1.78 -22.07 14.07
C GLY A 280 0.62 -21.69 13.15
N LEU A 281 0.80 -20.71 12.26
CA LEU A 281 -0.24 -20.28 11.29
C LEU A 281 0.02 -20.74 9.86
N GLY A 282 1.27 -21.04 9.54
CA GLY A 282 1.65 -21.34 8.17
C GLY A 282 1.88 -20.06 7.33
N LYS A 283 1.45 -20.11 6.08
CA LYS A 283 1.62 -19.00 5.12
C LYS A 283 0.50 -17.98 5.29
N VAL A 284 0.89 -16.73 5.38
CA VAL A 284 -0.04 -15.60 5.46
C VAL A 284 0.34 -14.55 4.43
N TRP A 285 -0.66 -13.88 3.87
CA TRP A 285 -0.46 -12.68 3.09
C TRP A 285 -0.48 -11.50 4.04
N VAL A 286 0.60 -10.72 4.04
CA VAL A 286 0.76 -9.60 4.98
C VAL A 286 1.34 -8.40 4.28
N TYR A 287 0.84 -7.22 4.59
CA TYR A 287 1.44 -5.99 4.14
C TYR A 287 1.45 -4.96 5.26
N LEU A 288 2.60 -4.31 5.43
CA LEU A 288 2.77 -3.18 6.33
C LEU A 288 2.79 -1.89 5.50
N GLY A 289 1.92 -0.97 5.83
CA GLY A 289 1.93 0.37 5.31
C GLY A 289 2.44 1.36 6.33
N SER A 290 3.21 2.33 5.87
CA SER A 290 3.70 3.45 6.65
C SER A 290 3.58 4.72 5.83
N THR A 291 3.13 5.77 6.48
CA THR A 291 3.26 7.14 6.02
C THR A 291 3.81 7.97 7.18
N PHE A 292 3.99 9.25 6.99
CA PHE A 292 4.41 10.11 8.09
C PHE A 292 3.33 10.16 9.18
N GLY A 293 3.56 9.44 10.29
CA GLY A 293 2.67 9.38 11.44
C GLY A 293 1.55 8.35 11.42
N PHE A 294 1.46 7.52 10.35
CA PHE A 294 0.47 6.45 10.29
C PHE A 294 1.11 5.10 10.02
N ARG A 295 0.51 4.06 10.60
CA ARG A 295 0.85 2.67 10.38
C ARG A 295 -0.40 1.87 10.08
N SER A 296 -0.29 0.96 9.11
CA SER A 296 -1.37 0.04 8.77
C SER A 296 -0.82 -1.35 8.52
N LEU A 297 -1.41 -2.35 9.17
CA LEU A 297 -1.15 -3.76 8.94
C LEU A 297 -2.38 -4.39 8.30
N LEU A 298 -2.19 -5.05 7.20
CA LEU A 298 -3.18 -5.87 6.54
C LEU A 298 -2.68 -7.31 6.48
N THR A 299 -3.49 -8.26 6.95
CA THR A 299 -3.15 -9.67 6.91
C THR A 299 -4.33 -10.48 6.42
N TYR A 300 -4.06 -11.47 5.57
CA TYR A 300 -5.02 -12.50 5.20
C TYR A 300 -4.45 -13.87 5.52
N VAL A 301 -5.23 -14.67 6.23
CA VAL A 301 -4.89 -16.05 6.65
C VAL A 301 -5.71 -17.04 5.81
N PRO A 302 -5.13 -17.65 4.77
CA PRO A 302 -5.88 -18.51 3.85
C PRO A 302 -6.54 -19.71 4.54
N ARG A 303 -5.88 -20.27 5.56
CA ARG A 303 -6.37 -21.47 6.28
C ARG A 303 -7.74 -21.26 6.95
N SER A 304 -8.01 -20.06 7.42
CA SER A 304 -9.25 -19.70 8.13
C SER A 304 -10.11 -18.71 7.38
N ASP A 305 -9.72 -18.31 6.15
CA ASP A 305 -10.38 -17.26 5.36
C ASP A 305 -10.60 -15.96 6.18
N THR A 306 -9.60 -15.60 7.00
CA THR A 306 -9.70 -14.47 7.92
C THR A 306 -8.84 -13.32 7.44
N ALA A 307 -9.43 -12.12 7.37
CA ALA A 307 -8.71 -10.88 7.11
C ALA A 307 -8.63 -10.04 8.38
N ILE A 308 -7.43 -9.50 8.67
CA ILE A 308 -7.17 -8.61 9.79
C ILE A 308 -6.62 -7.30 9.25
N ALA A 309 -7.27 -6.20 9.61
CA ALA A 309 -6.79 -4.85 9.31
C ALA A 309 -6.62 -4.05 10.59
N ILE A 310 -5.42 -3.51 10.81
CA ILE A 310 -5.10 -2.67 11.96
C ILE A 310 -4.53 -1.37 11.44
N SER A 311 -5.00 -0.24 11.97
CA SER A 311 -4.45 1.07 11.63
C SER A 311 -4.21 1.89 12.90
N ALA A 312 -3.11 2.62 12.93
CA ALA A 312 -2.69 3.48 14.04
C ALA A 312 -2.22 4.84 13.51
N ASN A 313 -2.44 5.89 14.29
CA ASN A 313 -1.97 7.25 14.01
C ASN A 313 -0.66 7.58 14.74
N SER A 314 0.19 6.59 14.86
CA SER A 314 1.53 6.76 15.43
C SER A 314 2.53 5.87 14.71
N LEU A 315 3.73 6.41 14.49
CA LEU A 315 4.91 5.70 14.01
C LEU A 315 5.93 5.70 15.16
N PRO A 316 5.90 4.70 16.06
CA PRO A 316 6.82 4.61 17.17
C PRO A 316 8.21 4.18 16.68
N GLU A 317 9.23 4.40 17.51
CA GLU A 317 10.59 3.89 17.27
C GLU A 317 10.59 2.37 17.06
N GLN A 318 9.79 1.64 17.84
CA GLN A 318 9.58 0.20 17.65
C GLN A 318 8.17 -0.07 17.16
N ASP A 319 8.07 -0.68 15.99
CA ASP A 319 6.77 -1.05 15.40
C ASP A 319 6.16 -2.27 16.11
N HIS A 320 5.11 -2.04 16.89
CA HIS A 320 4.40 -3.09 17.61
C HIS A 320 3.23 -3.70 16.84
N LEU A 321 2.84 -3.18 15.66
CA LEU A 321 1.70 -3.70 14.91
C LEU A 321 1.89 -5.16 14.47
N PRO A 322 3.07 -5.61 14.01
CA PRO A 322 3.29 -7.02 13.69
C PRO A 322 3.12 -7.96 14.90
N ARG A 323 3.60 -7.53 16.09
CA ARG A 323 3.41 -8.29 17.34
C ARG A 323 1.94 -8.36 17.76
N LEU A 324 1.23 -7.24 17.65
CA LEU A 324 -0.21 -7.19 17.92
C LEU A 324 -0.97 -8.11 16.95
N GLY A 325 -0.69 -8.03 15.64
CA GLY A 325 -1.23 -8.96 14.67
C GLY A 325 -0.98 -10.42 15.08
N ALA A 326 0.28 -10.78 15.36
CA ALA A 326 0.65 -12.12 15.77
C ALA A 326 -0.08 -12.60 17.04
N SER A 327 -0.38 -11.72 17.99
CA SER A 327 -1.13 -12.07 19.20
C SER A 327 -2.62 -12.30 18.98
N ILE A 328 -3.18 -11.70 17.92
CA ILE A 328 -4.60 -11.86 17.53
C ILE A 328 -4.80 -13.15 16.73
N TRP A 329 -3.87 -13.50 15.85
CA TRP A 329 -4.00 -14.64 14.94
C TRP A 329 -4.37 -15.95 15.61
N PRO A 330 -3.73 -16.41 16.72
CA PRO A 330 -4.10 -17.67 17.36
C PRO A 330 -5.52 -17.69 17.91
N LYS A 331 -6.14 -16.52 18.10
CA LYS A 331 -7.49 -16.38 18.67
C LYS A 331 -8.59 -16.37 17.61
N VAL A 332 -8.22 -16.19 16.33
CA VAL A 332 -9.17 -16.01 15.22
C VAL A 332 -8.93 -16.96 14.05
N ALA A 333 -7.84 -17.72 14.05
CA ALA A 333 -7.47 -18.69 13.03
C ALA A 333 -8.12 -20.08 13.22
#